data_064bb53d369c6579411b15051a9e26bc
#
_entry.id   064bb53d369c6579411b15051a9e26bc
#
_cell.length_a   1.000
_cell.length_b   1.000
_cell.length_c   1.000
_cell.angle_alpha   90.00
_cell.angle_beta   90.00
_cell.angle_gamma   90.00
#
_symmetry.space_group_name_H-M   'P 1'
#
loop_
_entity.id
_entity.type
_entity.pdbx_description
1 polymer ?
#
loop_
_entity_poly.entity_id
_entity_poly.type
_entity_poly.pdbx_seq_one_letter_code
_entity_poly.pdbx_strand_id
1 'polypeptide(L)' 'MKKRPLEIVYWRDAHFEKDGFDVGDKRDYIMRTVGWTKRVGRWLEIASERQPGKAYDRAVTRVPLKNVVKRRKLK' A
#
# COMPACT_ATOMS: atom_id res chain seq x y z
N MET A 1 15.98 13.29 10.58
CA MET A 1 14.68 12.79 10.18
C MET A 1 14.84 11.66 9.16
N LYS A 2 14.21 10.54 9.41
CA LYS A 2 14.35 9.41 8.52
C LYS A 2 13.53 9.61 7.25
N LYS A 3 14.17 9.39 6.13
CA LYS A 3 13.46 9.41 4.85
C LYS A 3 12.70 8.11 4.69
N ARG A 4 11.47 8.23 4.23
CA ARG A 4 10.69 7.04 3.91
C ARG A 4 11.15 6.48 2.58
N PRO A 5 11.26 5.16 2.47
CA PRO A 5 11.62 4.57 1.17
C PRO A 5 10.47 4.71 0.18
N LEU A 6 10.83 4.85 -1.08
CA LEU A 6 9.87 4.81 -2.18
C LEU A 6 9.80 3.38 -2.67
N GLU A 7 8.61 2.81 -2.66
CA GLU A 7 8.43 1.39 -2.95
C GLU A 7 7.24 1.14 -3.85
N ILE A 8 7.28 0.00 -4.51
CA ILE A 8 6.10 -0.60 -5.10
C ILE A 8 5.64 -1.67 -4.11
N VAL A 9 4.38 -1.58 -3.72
CA VAL A 9 3.80 -2.53 -2.76
C VAL A 9 2.72 -3.32 -3.46
N TYR A 10 2.85 -4.63 -3.43
CA TYR A 10 1.84 -5.56 -3.94
C TYR A 10 1.08 -6.10 -2.75
N TRP A 11 -0.24 -5.93 -2.75
CA TRP A 11 -1.04 -6.31 -1.60
C TRP A 11 -2.39 -6.85 -2.03
N ARG A 12 -2.96 -7.67 -1.17
CA ARG A 12 -4.24 -8.31 -1.44
C ARG A 12 -5.36 -7.43 -0.91
N ASP A 13 -6.28 -7.08 -1.81
CA ASP A 13 -7.41 -6.23 -1.47
C ASP A 13 -8.62 -7.09 -1.13
N ALA A 14 -8.95 -7.15 0.15
CA ALA A 14 -10.07 -7.96 0.60
C ALA A 14 -11.42 -7.36 0.26
N HIS A 15 -11.47 -6.11 -0.15
CA HIS A 15 -12.75 -5.47 -0.47
C HIS A 15 -13.44 -6.09 -1.66
N PHE A 16 -12.68 -6.57 -2.62
CA PHE A 16 -13.28 -7.20 -3.78
C PHE A 16 -14.06 -8.44 -3.43
N GLU A 17 -13.65 -9.14 -2.41
CA GLU A 17 -14.36 -10.32 -1.97
C GLU A 17 -15.70 -9.97 -1.35
N LYS A 18 -15.77 -8.82 -0.69
CA LYS A 18 -16.99 -8.40 0.00
C LYS A 18 -18.08 -7.92 -0.95
N ASP A 19 -17.70 -7.50 -2.13
CA ASP A 19 -18.66 -6.97 -3.08
C ASP A 19 -19.48 -8.07 -3.75
N GLY A 20 -19.23 -9.29 -3.40
CA GLY A 20 -20.02 -10.38 -3.90
C GLY A 20 -19.77 -10.77 -5.34
N PHE A 21 -18.82 -10.16 -5.95
CA PHE A 21 -18.42 -10.55 -7.28
C PHE A 21 -17.44 -11.69 -7.17
N ASP A 22 -17.96 -12.84 -6.94
CA ASP A 22 -17.12 -14.00 -6.91
C ASP A 22 -16.81 -14.39 -8.34
N VAL A 23 -15.65 -14.00 -8.77
CA VAL A 23 -15.19 -14.40 -10.08
C VAL A 23 -14.42 -15.71 -10.01
N GLY A 24 -14.44 -16.33 -8.87
CA GLY A 24 -13.88 -17.66 -8.72
C GLY A 24 -12.38 -17.74 -8.58
N ASP A 25 -11.68 -16.65 -8.69
CA ASP A 25 -10.23 -16.70 -8.59
C ASP A 25 -9.72 -15.58 -7.71
N LYS A 26 -9.46 -15.91 -6.46
CA LYS A 26 -9.03 -14.93 -5.46
C LYS A 26 -7.61 -14.45 -5.66
N ARG A 27 -6.85 -15.09 -6.53
CA ARG A 27 -5.47 -14.68 -6.77
C ARG A 27 -5.39 -13.38 -7.55
N ASP A 28 -6.49 -12.98 -8.19
CA ASP A 28 -6.48 -11.84 -9.08
C ASP A 28 -6.69 -10.50 -8.39
N TYR A 29 -6.88 -10.51 -7.08
CA TYR A 29 -7.12 -9.27 -6.35
C TYR A 29 -5.86 -8.73 -5.71
N ILE A 30 -4.80 -8.70 -6.49
CA ILE A 30 -3.54 -8.11 -6.03
C ILE A 30 -3.47 -6.69 -6.57
N MET A 31 -3.39 -5.76 -5.66
CA MET A 31 -3.22 -4.35 -5.99
C MET A 31 -1.76 -3.98 -5.99
N ARG A 32 -1.40 -3.02 -6.81
CA ARG A 32 -0.05 -2.48 -6.85
C ARG A 32 -0.13 -1.00 -6.56
N THR A 33 0.54 -0.59 -5.50
CA THR A 33 0.56 0.81 -5.08
C THR A 33 1.98 1.29 -4.99
N VAL A 34 2.26 2.44 -5.58
CA VAL A 34 3.58 3.03 -5.55
C VAL A 34 3.55 4.25 -4.63
N GLY A 35 4.51 4.33 -3.72
CA GLY A 35 4.58 5.47 -2.83
C GLY A 35 5.64 5.32 -1.77
N TRP A 36 5.71 6.35 -0.94
CA TRP A 36 6.61 6.34 0.21
C TRP A 36 5.94 5.60 1.34
N THR A 37 6.67 4.65 1.93
CA THR A 37 6.09 3.72 2.89
C THR A 37 6.53 4.01 4.30
N LYS A 38 5.66 3.69 5.24
CA LYS A 38 5.95 3.78 6.66
C LYS A 38 5.13 2.73 7.38
N ARG A 39 5.81 1.98 8.23
CA ARG A 39 5.10 1.01 9.07
C ARG A 39 4.57 1.71 10.32
N VAL A 40 3.30 1.52 10.59
CA VAL A 40 2.66 2.04 11.79
C VAL A 40 1.92 0.88 12.45
N GLY A 41 2.52 0.30 13.48
CA GLY A 41 1.94 -0.86 14.13
C GLY A 41 1.80 -2.03 13.16
N ARG A 42 0.59 -2.48 12.95
CA ARG A 42 0.30 -3.59 12.04
C ARG A 42 -0.10 -3.13 10.65
N TRP A 43 0.14 -1.87 10.35
CA TRP A 43 -0.26 -1.29 9.07
C TRP A 43 0.96 -0.81 8.32
N LEU A 44 0.86 -0.84 7.01
CA LEU A 44 1.79 -0.18 6.13
C LEU A 44 1.07 1.00 5.51
N GLU A 45 1.60 2.19 5.73
CA GLU A 45 1.08 3.39 5.08
C GLU A 45 1.88 3.66 3.82
N ILE A 46 1.17 3.95 2.74
CA ILE A 46 1.78 4.23 1.45
C ILE A 46 1.28 5.59 1.01
N ALA A 47 2.16 6.57 0.96
CA ALA A 47 1.80 7.92 0.55
C ALA A 47 2.16 8.08 -0.92
N SER A 48 1.15 8.25 -1.76
CA SER A 48 1.36 8.39 -3.20
C SER A 48 1.70 9.81 -3.62
N GLU A 49 1.50 10.78 -2.74
CA GLU A 49 1.81 12.18 -3.00
C GLU A 49 2.53 12.79 -1.83
N ARG A 50 3.53 13.59 -2.12
CA ARG A 50 4.23 14.38 -1.12
C ARG A 50 4.30 15.81 -1.59
N GLN A 51 4.06 16.73 -0.66
CA GLN A 51 4.15 18.15 -0.96
C GLN A 51 5.53 18.64 -0.56
N PRO A 52 6.31 19.13 -1.51
CA PRO A 52 7.65 19.62 -1.18
C PRO A 52 7.60 20.71 -0.11
N GLY A 53 8.51 20.62 0.84
CA GLY A 53 8.59 21.59 1.91
C GLY A 53 7.54 21.45 3.00
N LYS A 54 6.68 20.48 2.91
CA LYS A 54 5.64 20.22 3.91
C LYS A 54 5.93 18.95 4.67
N ALA A 55 5.42 18.88 5.88
CA ALA A 55 5.69 17.75 6.77
C ALA A 55 4.65 16.64 6.65
N TYR A 56 3.72 16.76 5.76
CA TYR A 56 2.65 15.76 5.66
C TYR A 56 2.52 15.23 4.23
N ASP A 57 2.03 14.02 4.17
CA ASP A 57 1.80 13.33 2.91
C ASP A 57 0.33 13.38 2.55
N ARG A 58 0.06 13.14 1.27
CA ARG A 58 -1.29 13.08 0.76
C ARG A 58 -1.53 11.76 0.03
N ALA A 59 -2.80 11.46 -0.17
CA ALA A 59 -3.22 10.23 -0.84
C ALA A 59 -2.60 9.00 -0.17
N VAL A 60 -2.86 8.86 1.12
CA VAL A 60 -2.29 7.78 1.91
C VAL A 60 -3.20 6.57 1.85
N THR A 61 -2.61 5.45 1.48
CA THR A 61 -3.28 4.14 1.52
C THR A 61 -2.74 3.37 2.71
N ARG A 62 -3.62 2.79 3.51
CA ARG A 62 -3.22 1.96 4.64
C ARG A 62 -3.54 0.51 4.33
N VAL A 63 -2.55 -0.33 4.45
CA VAL A 63 -2.67 -1.74 4.13
C VAL A 63 -2.26 -2.55 5.35
N PRO A 64 -3.09 -3.49 5.82
CA PRO A 64 -2.65 -4.39 6.89
C PRO A 64 -1.41 -5.15 6.43
N LEU A 65 -0.41 -5.24 7.31
CA LEU A 65 0.82 -5.93 6.94
C LEU A 65 0.58 -7.36 6.49
N LYS A 66 -0.41 -8.02 7.06
CA LYS A 66 -0.72 -9.40 6.67
C LYS A 66 -1.21 -9.51 5.23
N ASN A 67 -1.66 -8.40 4.65
CA ASN A 67 -2.14 -8.40 3.26
C ASN A 67 -1.05 -8.02 2.28
N VAL A 68 0.11 -7.62 2.76
CA VAL A 68 1.23 -7.28 1.87
C VAL A 68 1.83 -8.56 1.34
N VAL A 69 1.90 -8.67 0.01
CA VAL A 69 2.42 -9.85 -0.64
C VAL A 69 3.90 -9.66 -0.96
N LYS A 70 4.26 -8.49 -1.45
CA LYS A 70 5.61 -8.22 -1.88
C LYS A 70 5.88 -6.72 -1.82
N ARG A 71 7.11 -6.36 -1.51
CA ARG A 71 7.57 -4.97 -1.55
C ARG A 71 8.84 -4.88 -2.35
N ARG A 72 8.96 -3.84 -3.14
CA ARG A 72 10.15 -3.61 -3.94
C ARG A 72 10.57 -2.16 -3.83
N LYS A 73 11.77 -1.92 -3.36
CA LYS A 73 12.30 -0.57 -3.24
C LYS A 73 12.67 -0.02 -4.61
N LEU A 74 12.28 1.21 -4.84
CA LEU A 74 12.64 1.92 -6.06
C LEU A 74 13.89 2.79 -5.85
N LYS A 75 14.14 3.16 -4.61
CA LYS A 75 15.36 3.89 -4.25
C LYS A 75 15.78 3.57 -2.84
#